data_dce7668828fbbfa863f10f5729cedce7
#
_entry.id   dce7668828fbbfa863f10f5729cedce7
#
_cell.length_a   1.000
_cell.length_b   1.000
_cell.length_c   1.000
_cell.angle_alpha   90.00
_cell.angle_beta   90.00
_cell.angle_gamma   90.00
#
_symmetry.space_group_name_H-M   'P 1'
#
loop_
_entity.id
_entity.type
_entity.pdbx_description
1 polymer ?
#
loop_
_entity_poly.entity_id
_entity_poly.type
_entity_poly.pdbx_seq_one_letter_code
_entity_poly.pdbx_strand_id
1 'polypeptide(L)'
;KARVIVKRGSTVISEFRDAEFVGVTAGQSYTFDASPYLKDATAYTVQVEAQATYQGGTLMKTATAKVTMVAMELETTYSAGNGLADGGYKNDVNIPFTAKGTSGEKNIYYRVNGGQAFTLGLSAGSGVQQKNVTIPLAQMQEGANVVEAYAQHENSGVVSQVHYITLLKAGGGVTAYAGMMFSH
;
A
#
# COMPACT_ATOMS: atom_id res chain seq x y z
N LYS A 1 -26.72 24.81 -3.04
CA LYS A 1 -25.70 24.31 -2.12
C LYS A 1 -25.56 22.80 -2.26
N ALA A 2 -24.38 22.26 -2.01
CA ALA A 2 -24.13 20.81 -1.97
C ALA A 2 -23.20 20.44 -0.83
N ARG A 3 -23.29 19.18 -0.38
CA ARG A 3 -22.33 18.56 0.54
C ARG A 3 -22.03 17.14 0.12
N VAL A 4 -20.88 16.65 0.55
CA VAL A 4 -20.46 15.24 0.37
C VAL A 4 -20.43 14.56 1.73
N ILE A 5 -20.94 13.35 1.81
CA ILE A 5 -20.95 12.52 3.02
C ILE A 5 -20.34 11.17 2.66
N VAL A 6 -19.35 10.73 3.40
CA VAL A 6 -18.76 9.39 3.26
C VAL A 6 -19.24 8.52 4.43
N LYS A 7 -19.78 7.35 4.10
CA LYS A 7 -20.35 6.39 5.07
C LYS A 7 -19.67 5.03 4.95
N ARG A 8 -19.50 4.39 6.10
CA ARG A 8 -19.20 2.96 6.22
C ARG A 8 -20.46 2.27 6.70
N GLY A 9 -21.11 1.50 5.83
CA GLY A 9 -22.47 1.02 6.11
C GLY A 9 -23.43 2.20 6.27
N SER A 10 -24.12 2.29 7.40
CA SER A 10 -25.02 3.39 7.75
C SER A 10 -24.33 4.52 8.54
N THR A 11 -23.08 4.33 8.98
CA THR A 11 -22.35 5.26 9.85
C THR A 11 -21.57 6.27 9.01
N VAL A 12 -21.79 7.57 9.26
CA VAL A 12 -20.96 8.63 8.71
C VAL A 12 -19.60 8.56 9.38
N ILE A 13 -18.52 8.58 8.59
CA ILE A 13 -17.17 8.62 9.15
C ILE A 13 -16.94 9.98 9.82
N SER A 14 -16.09 10.00 10.86
CA SER A 14 -15.96 11.13 11.80
C SER A 14 -15.63 12.45 11.12
N GLU A 15 -14.82 12.41 10.06
CA GLU A 15 -14.38 13.58 9.30
C GLU A 15 -15.52 14.27 8.52
N PHE A 16 -16.65 13.57 8.33
CA PHE A 16 -17.82 14.10 7.62
C PHE A 16 -19.05 14.22 8.50
N ARG A 17 -18.95 13.98 9.80
CA ARG A 17 -20.11 13.97 10.71
C ARG A 17 -20.87 15.28 10.68
N ASP A 18 -20.15 16.39 10.59
CA ASP A 18 -20.67 17.75 10.61
C ASP A 18 -20.46 18.48 9.28
N ALA A 19 -20.43 17.72 8.16
CA ALA A 19 -20.24 18.27 6.83
C ALA A 19 -21.32 19.32 6.51
N GLU A 20 -20.89 20.53 6.25
CA GLU A 20 -21.78 21.64 5.95
C GLU A 20 -22.06 21.75 4.43
N PHE A 21 -23.21 22.32 4.09
CA PHE A 21 -23.51 22.66 2.72
C PHE A 21 -22.66 23.85 2.25
N VAL A 22 -21.93 23.65 1.17
CA VAL A 22 -21.16 24.70 0.48
C VAL A 22 -21.88 25.24 -0.75
N GLY A 23 -21.57 26.46 -1.13
CA GLY A 23 -22.13 27.08 -2.33
C GLY A 23 -21.64 26.39 -3.59
N VAL A 24 -22.57 26.06 -4.48
CA VAL A 24 -22.28 25.54 -5.84
C VAL A 24 -23.08 26.30 -6.87
N THR A 25 -22.58 26.41 -8.09
CA THR A 25 -23.22 27.07 -9.22
C THR A 25 -23.90 26.02 -10.10
N ALA A 26 -25.14 26.27 -10.48
CA ALA A 26 -25.89 25.39 -11.39
C ALA A 26 -25.15 25.27 -12.73
N GLY A 27 -25.11 24.06 -13.27
CA GLY A 27 -24.45 23.74 -14.54
C GLY A 27 -22.92 23.59 -14.46
N GLN A 28 -22.32 23.79 -13.29
CA GLN A 28 -20.89 23.56 -13.08
C GLN A 28 -20.64 22.16 -12.53
N SER A 29 -19.52 21.55 -12.94
CA SER A 29 -19.03 20.28 -12.40
C SER A 29 -18.06 20.54 -11.25
N TYR A 30 -18.19 19.74 -10.20
CA TYR A 30 -17.32 19.77 -9.03
C TYR A 30 -16.76 18.39 -8.79
N THR A 31 -15.47 18.30 -8.48
CA THR A 31 -14.79 17.06 -8.17
C THR A 31 -14.50 16.99 -6.67
N PHE A 32 -14.78 15.85 -6.07
CA PHE A 32 -14.42 15.55 -4.70
C PHE A 32 -13.62 14.23 -4.67
N ASP A 33 -12.42 14.29 -4.14
CA ASP A 33 -11.60 13.08 -3.93
C ASP A 33 -11.91 12.48 -2.56
N ALA A 34 -12.58 11.32 -2.56
CA ALA A 34 -12.91 10.57 -1.36
C ALA A 34 -11.78 9.65 -0.88
N SER A 35 -10.77 9.39 -1.70
CA SER A 35 -9.71 8.40 -1.44
C SER A 35 -9.02 8.56 -0.08
N PRO A 36 -8.69 9.78 0.41
CA PRO A 36 -8.05 9.95 1.71
C PRO A 36 -8.86 9.44 2.90
N TYR A 37 -10.17 9.25 2.71
CA TYR A 37 -11.12 8.85 3.76
C TYR A 37 -11.46 7.36 3.71
N LEU A 38 -11.08 6.66 2.64
CA LEU A 38 -11.39 5.24 2.42
C LEU A 38 -10.26 4.34 2.94
N LYS A 39 -9.97 4.43 4.23
CA LYS A 39 -8.77 3.86 4.86
C LYS A 39 -8.82 2.36 5.16
N ASP A 40 -10.01 1.78 5.22
CA ASP A 40 -10.17 0.35 5.54
C ASP A 40 -10.62 -0.43 4.31
N ALA A 41 -10.22 -1.70 4.24
CA ALA A 41 -10.66 -2.62 3.19
C ALA A 41 -12.13 -3.06 3.44
N THR A 42 -13.08 -2.20 3.11
CA THR A 42 -14.52 -2.42 3.30
C THR A 42 -15.34 -1.63 2.28
N ALA A 43 -16.65 -1.83 2.31
CA ALA A 43 -17.58 -1.09 1.45
C ALA A 43 -17.92 0.27 2.04
N TYR A 44 -17.84 1.29 1.21
CA TYR A 44 -18.22 2.66 1.52
C TYR A 44 -19.35 3.14 0.60
N THR A 45 -20.11 4.10 1.09
CA THR A 45 -21.05 4.89 0.31
C THR A 45 -20.61 6.35 0.32
N VAL A 46 -20.37 6.91 -0.86
CA VAL A 46 -20.16 8.34 -1.04
C VAL A 46 -21.49 8.94 -1.48
N GLN A 47 -22.05 9.81 -0.67
CA GLN A 47 -23.34 10.44 -0.90
C GLN A 47 -23.15 11.93 -1.16
N VAL A 48 -23.73 12.42 -2.25
CA VAL A 48 -23.79 13.87 -2.54
C VAL A 48 -25.23 14.31 -2.30
N GLU A 49 -25.42 15.32 -1.49
CA GLU A 49 -26.69 15.97 -1.28
C GLU A 49 -26.66 17.38 -1.88
N ALA A 50 -27.57 17.67 -2.76
CA ALA A 50 -27.76 18.99 -3.33
C ALA A 50 -29.05 19.64 -2.80
N GLN A 51 -28.94 20.91 -2.45
CA GLN A 51 -30.03 21.71 -1.91
C GLN A 51 -30.25 22.94 -2.78
N ALA A 52 -31.48 23.13 -3.24
CA ALA A 52 -31.93 24.34 -3.91
C ALA A 52 -33.01 25.00 -3.09
N THR A 53 -32.91 26.31 -2.89
CA THR A 53 -33.94 27.14 -2.23
C THR A 53 -34.71 27.91 -3.28
N TYR A 54 -36.02 27.93 -3.19
CA TYR A 54 -36.94 28.65 -4.07
C TYR A 54 -38.08 29.25 -3.24
N GLN A 55 -38.93 30.05 -3.84
CA GLN A 55 -40.00 30.72 -3.10
C GLN A 55 -40.98 29.80 -2.36
N GLY A 56 -41.10 28.57 -2.79
CA GLY A 56 -41.96 27.55 -2.14
C GLY A 56 -41.27 26.71 -1.08
N GLY A 57 -39.96 26.94 -0.79
CA GLY A 57 -39.22 26.15 0.22
C GLY A 57 -37.87 25.65 -0.26
N THR A 58 -37.47 24.49 0.24
CA THR A 58 -36.19 23.86 -0.07
C THR A 58 -36.40 22.52 -0.73
N LEU A 59 -35.76 22.31 -1.88
CA LEU A 59 -35.70 21.03 -2.58
C LEU A 59 -34.37 20.34 -2.28
N MET A 60 -34.43 19.08 -1.85
CA MET A 60 -33.26 18.22 -1.64
C MET A 60 -33.20 17.14 -2.72
N LYS A 61 -32.00 16.92 -3.26
CA LYS A 61 -31.66 15.79 -4.13
C LYS A 61 -30.42 15.09 -3.63
N THR A 62 -30.43 13.77 -3.71
CA THR A 62 -29.35 12.91 -3.26
C THR A 62 -28.90 12.02 -4.39
N ALA A 63 -27.60 11.93 -4.59
CA ALA A 63 -26.95 10.94 -5.43
C ALA A 63 -25.96 10.13 -4.58
N THR A 64 -25.83 8.85 -4.87
CA THR A 64 -24.92 7.95 -4.13
C THR A 64 -24.06 7.15 -5.09
N ALA A 65 -22.78 6.96 -4.71
CA ALA A 65 -21.88 6.02 -5.33
C ALA A 65 -21.41 5.01 -4.26
N LYS A 66 -21.33 3.75 -4.63
CA LYS A 66 -20.75 2.70 -3.77
C LYS A 66 -19.33 2.44 -4.20
N VAL A 67 -18.43 2.40 -3.24
CA VAL A 67 -17.02 2.10 -3.44
C VAL A 67 -16.64 0.97 -2.50
N THR A 68 -16.04 -0.08 -3.03
CA THR A 68 -15.50 -1.18 -2.21
C THR A 68 -13.98 -1.11 -2.28
N MET A 69 -13.35 -0.91 -1.13
CA MET A 69 -11.91 -1.00 -0.99
C MET A 69 -11.52 -2.45 -0.78
N VAL A 70 -10.64 -2.95 -1.63
CA VAL A 70 -10.10 -4.31 -1.53
C VAL A 70 -8.84 -4.26 -0.66
N ALA A 71 -8.63 -5.27 0.18
CA ALA A 71 -7.43 -5.40 0.97
C ALA A 71 -6.18 -5.34 0.06
N MET A 72 -5.15 -4.63 0.53
CA MET A 72 -3.85 -4.66 -0.12
C MET A 72 -3.15 -5.97 0.22
N GLU A 73 -2.61 -6.62 -0.80
CA GLU A 73 -1.79 -7.81 -0.68
C GLU A 73 -0.44 -7.59 -1.36
N LEU A 74 0.61 -8.06 -0.74
CA LEU A 74 1.93 -8.16 -1.35
C LEU A 74 2.33 -9.62 -1.35
N GLU A 75 2.67 -10.15 -2.51
CA GLU A 75 3.12 -11.51 -2.69
C GLU A 75 4.55 -11.53 -3.25
N THR A 76 5.30 -12.55 -2.89
CA THR A 76 6.60 -12.82 -3.48
C THR A 76 6.86 -14.32 -3.49
N THR A 77 7.63 -14.78 -4.47
CA THR A 77 8.14 -16.16 -4.51
C THR A 77 9.34 -16.36 -3.60
N TYR A 78 9.94 -15.29 -3.10
CA TYR A 78 11.00 -15.37 -2.10
C TYR A 78 10.43 -15.71 -0.74
N SER A 79 10.99 -16.74 -0.12
CA SER A 79 10.71 -17.16 1.26
C SER A 79 11.96 -17.02 2.12
N ALA A 80 11.78 -17.15 3.43
CA ALA A 80 12.92 -17.25 4.33
C ALA A 80 13.83 -18.40 3.87
N GLY A 81 15.11 -18.11 3.66
CA GLY A 81 16.08 -19.09 3.22
C GLY A 81 16.37 -19.16 1.72
N ASN A 82 15.67 -18.42 0.87
CA ASN A 82 15.97 -18.41 -0.56
C ASN A 82 17.39 -17.90 -0.90
N GLY A 83 18.03 -17.22 0.00
CA GLY A 83 19.42 -16.78 -0.15
C GLY A 83 20.46 -17.66 0.52
N LEU A 84 20.06 -18.82 1.04
CA LEU A 84 20.95 -19.73 1.76
C LEU A 84 21.66 -20.75 0.85
N ALA A 85 21.25 -20.88 -0.41
CA ALA A 85 21.88 -21.78 -1.35
C ALA A 85 23.31 -21.30 -1.67
N ASP A 86 24.22 -22.24 -1.79
CA ASP A 86 25.60 -22.05 -2.31
C ASP A 86 26.45 -20.95 -1.63
N GLY A 87 26.32 -20.81 -0.31
CA GLY A 87 27.18 -19.89 0.46
C GLY A 87 26.76 -18.43 0.41
N GLY A 88 25.54 -18.17 -0.07
CA GLY A 88 24.93 -16.84 -0.06
C GLY A 88 25.14 -16.01 -1.33
N TYR A 89 24.53 -14.85 -1.35
CA TYR A 89 24.58 -13.92 -2.49
C TYR A 89 25.92 -13.20 -2.59
N LYS A 90 26.40 -13.06 -3.82
CA LYS A 90 27.63 -12.33 -4.19
C LYS A 90 27.34 -11.12 -5.08
N ASN A 91 26.09 -10.96 -5.49
CA ASN A 91 25.61 -9.87 -6.34
C ASN A 91 24.31 -9.31 -5.76
N ASP A 92 23.85 -8.20 -6.32
CA ASP A 92 22.54 -7.61 -6.00
C ASP A 92 21.43 -8.63 -6.16
N VAL A 93 20.45 -8.57 -5.27
CA VAL A 93 19.33 -9.51 -5.24
C VAL A 93 18.06 -8.86 -5.76
N ASN A 94 17.46 -9.46 -6.79
CA ASN A 94 16.18 -9.02 -7.32
C ASN A 94 15.06 -9.86 -6.71
N ILE A 95 14.17 -9.21 -5.96
CA ILE A 95 13.01 -9.83 -5.34
C ILE A 95 11.77 -9.46 -6.15
N PRO A 96 11.11 -10.42 -6.82
CA PRO A 96 9.87 -10.16 -7.52
C PRO A 96 8.71 -10.04 -6.53
N PHE A 97 8.00 -8.92 -6.57
CA PHE A 97 6.77 -8.70 -5.82
C PHE A 97 5.57 -8.55 -6.75
N THR A 98 4.44 -9.06 -6.30
CA THR A 98 3.13 -8.81 -6.89
C THR A 98 2.26 -8.11 -5.86
N ALA A 99 1.92 -6.84 -6.15
CA ALA A 99 0.97 -6.08 -5.33
C ALA A 99 -0.43 -6.21 -5.92
N LYS A 100 -1.40 -6.52 -5.07
CA LYS A 100 -2.83 -6.61 -5.41
C LYS A 100 -3.62 -5.68 -4.52
N GLY A 101 -4.79 -5.25 -4.98
CA GLY A 101 -5.68 -4.39 -4.20
C GLY A 101 -6.52 -3.51 -5.10
N THR A 102 -7.06 -2.44 -4.52
CA THR A 102 -7.85 -1.45 -5.25
C THR A 102 -7.02 -0.80 -6.34
N SER A 103 -7.62 -0.53 -7.51
CA SER A 103 -6.98 0.23 -8.58
C SER A 103 -6.58 1.62 -8.10
N GLY A 104 -5.50 2.15 -8.63
CA GLY A 104 -4.92 3.43 -8.28
C GLY A 104 -3.43 3.32 -8.00
N GLU A 105 -2.83 4.41 -7.60
CA GLU A 105 -1.41 4.46 -7.28
C GLU A 105 -1.10 3.63 -6.06
N LYS A 106 -0.04 2.84 -6.16
CA LYS A 106 0.47 1.97 -5.11
C LYS A 106 1.96 2.14 -5.00
N ASN A 107 2.48 1.92 -3.81
CA ASN A 107 3.92 1.85 -3.58
C ASN A 107 4.28 0.58 -2.83
N ILE A 108 5.45 0.05 -3.13
CA ILE A 108 6.12 -0.93 -2.30
C ILE A 108 7.12 -0.19 -1.44
N TYR A 109 6.98 -0.31 -0.14
CA TYR A 109 7.93 0.18 0.84
C TYR A 109 8.79 -0.97 1.32
N TYR A 110 10.10 -0.77 1.36
CA TYR A 110 11.01 -1.80 1.84
C TYR A 110 12.21 -1.19 2.56
N ARG A 111 12.80 -1.97 3.45
CA ARG A 111 14.04 -1.65 4.15
C ARG A 111 14.86 -2.90 4.41
N VAL A 112 16.17 -2.73 4.59
CA VAL A 112 17.11 -3.80 4.90
C VAL A 112 17.62 -3.62 6.32
N ASN A 113 17.55 -4.66 7.13
CA ASN A 113 18.03 -4.69 8.53
C ASN A 113 17.50 -3.54 9.39
N GLY A 114 16.27 -3.12 9.20
CA GLY A 114 15.67 -2.01 9.92
C GLY A 114 16.25 -0.63 9.59
N GLY A 115 17.07 -0.53 8.54
CA GLY A 115 17.69 0.70 8.10
C GLY A 115 16.74 1.68 7.41
N GLN A 116 17.29 2.51 6.53
CA GLN A 116 16.51 3.48 5.77
C GLN A 116 15.42 2.78 4.93
N ALA A 117 14.23 3.35 4.95
CA ALA A 117 13.14 2.89 4.10
C ALA A 117 13.29 3.44 2.67
N PHE A 118 12.96 2.60 1.70
CA PHE A 118 12.92 2.94 0.28
C PHE A 118 11.50 2.75 -0.24
N THR A 119 11.17 3.50 -1.28
CA THR A 119 9.85 3.44 -1.94
C THR A 119 10.03 3.11 -3.41
N LEU A 120 9.23 2.16 -3.90
CA LEU A 120 9.14 1.82 -5.30
C LEU A 120 7.71 2.05 -5.79
N GLY A 121 7.53 3.06 -6.63
CA GLY A 121 6.24 3.40 -7.22
C GLY A 121 5.76 2.34 -8.21
N LEU A 122 4.47 2.05 -8.18
CA LEU A 122 3.76 1.20 -9.13
C LEU A 122 2.85 2.07 -10.00
N SER A 123 2.56 1.60 -11.22
CA SER A 123 1.67 2.33 -12.13
C SER A 123 0.25 2.39 -11.57
N ALA A 124 -0.43 3.51 -11.78
CA ALA A 124 -1.84 3.64 -11.48
C ALA A 124 -2.71 2.76 -12.40
N GLY A 125 -3.92 2.47 -11.99
CA GLY A 125 -4.99 1.88 -12.80
C GLY A 125 -5.17 0.37 -12.69
N SER A 126 -4.13 -0.44 -12.62
CA SER A 126 -4.27 -1.90 -12.46
C SER A 126 -4.42 -2.32 -11.00
N GLY A 127 -5.36 -3.22 -10.71
CA GLY A 127 -5.52 -3.83 -9.39
C GLY A 127 -4.38 -4.79 -9.03
N VAL A 128 -3.69 -5.37 -10.03
CA VAL A 128 -2.57 -6.31 -9.87
C VAL A 128 -1.37 -5.75 -10.61
N GLN A 129 -0.26 -5.62 -9.90
CA GLN A 129 0.97 -5.07 -10.47
C GLN A 129 2.19 -5.85 -9.98
N GLN A 130 3.12 -6.11 -10.90
CA GLN A 130 4.36 -6.82 -10.61
C GLN A 130 5.54 -5.86 -10.73
N LYS A 131 6.48 -5.98 -9.81
CA LYS A 131 7.70 -5.20 -9.80
C LYS A 131 8.82 -5.95 -9.08
N ASN A 132 10.04 -5.79 -9.59
CA ASN A 132 11.24 -6.27 -8.92
C ASN A 132 11.80 -5.17 -8.01
N VAL A 133 12.08 -5.53 -6.77
CA VAL A 133 12.86 -4.72 -5.85
C VAL A 133 14.29 -5.24 -5.90
N THR A 134 15.23 -4.39 -6.26
CA THR A 134 16.66 -4.71 -6.25
C THR A 134 17.26 -4.33 -4.90
N ILE A 135 17.79 -5.30 -4.18
CA ILE A 135 18.55 -5.08 -2.94
C ILE A 135 20.03 -5.06 -3.32
N PRO A 136 20.69 -3.89 -3.28
CA PRO A 136 22.11 -3.80 -3.58
C PRO A 136 22.94 -4.57 -2.55
N LEU A 137 23.93 -5.30 -3.02
CA LEU A 137 24.85 -6.05 -2.14
C LEU A 137 25.55 -5.13 -1.13
N ALA A 138 25.77 -3.86 -1.50
CA ALA A 138 26.34 -2.85 -0.63
C ALA A 138 25.47 -2.48 0.58
N GLN A 139 24.17 -2.71 0.53
CA GLN A 139 23.23 -2.51 1.64
C GLN A 139 23.16 -3.71 2.59
N MET A 140 23.75 -4.82 2.22
CA MET A 140 23.74 -6.04 2.99
C MET A 140 25.04 -6.16 3.80
N GLN A 141 24.91 -6.52 5.07
CA GLN A 141 26.04 -6.95 5.91
C GLN A 141 26.40 -8.42 5.63
N GLU A 142 27.59 -8.85 5.98
CA GLU A 142 27.95 -10.27 5.90
C GLU A 142 27.02 -11.14 6.74
N GLY A 143 26.66 -12.30 6.21
CA GLY A 143 25.71 -13.21 6.86
C GLY A 143 24.25 -12.86 6.57
N ALA A 144 23.40 -13.05 7.55
CA ALA A 144 21.95 -12.92 7.41
C ALA A 144 21.50 -11.45 7.39
N ASN A 145 20.63 -11.14 6.45
CA ASN A 145 19.99 -9.83 6.30
C ASN A 145 18.49 -10.02 6.20
N VAL A 146 17.72 -9.15 6.84
CA VAL A 146 16.27 -9.16 6.78
C VAL A 146 15.78 -8.01 5.92
N VAL A 147 15.04 -8.34 4.87
CA VAL A 147 14.30 -7.38 4.06
C VAL A 147 12.86 -7.37 4.55
N GLU A 148 12.39 -6.23 4.99
CA GLU A 148 10.99 -5.99 5.32
C GLU A 148 10.34 -5.27 4.13
N ALA A 149 9.17 -5.73 3.69
CA ALA A 149 8.45 -5.10 2.59
C ALA A 149 6.94 -5.16 2.80
N TYR A 150 6.24 -4.10 2.42
CA TYR A 150 4.78 -4.03 2.35
C TYR A 150 4.34 -3.14 1.20
N ALA A 151 3.11 -3.32 0.74
CA ALA A 151 2.50 -2.44 -0.26
C ALA A 151 1.49 -1.50 0.40
N GLN A 152 1.37 -0.29 -0.12
CA GLN A 152 0.39 0.70 0.30
C GLN A 152 -0.31 1.32 -0.90
N HIS A 153 -1.63 1.46 -0.80
CA HIS A 153 -2.42 2.26 -1.74
C HIS A 153 -2.31 3.73 -1.31
N GLU A 154 -1.74 4.58 -2.20
CA GLU A 154 -1.34 5.93 -1.85
C GLU A 154 -2.47 6.80 -1.28
N ASN A 155 -3.58 6.88 -2.00
CA ASN A 155 -4.65 7.81 -1.64
C ASN A 155 -5.42 7.39 -0.38
N SER A 156 -5.66 6.09 -0.19
CA SER A 156 -6.41 5.57 0.97
C SER A 156 -5.54 5.26 2.18
N GLY A 157 -4.24 5.03 1.97
CA GLY A 157 -3.32 4.58 3.00
C GLY A 157 -3.52 3.12 3.45
N VAL A 158 -4.37 2.34 2.75
CA VAL A 158 -4.53 0.90 3.03
C VAL A 158 -3.23 0.18 2.76
N VAL A 159 -2.78 -0.65 3.70
CA VAL A 159 -1.51 -1.38 3.65
C VAL A 159 -1.73 -2.90 3.59
N SER A 160 -0.78 -3.60 2.99
CA SER A 160 -0.69 -5.06 3.04
C SER A 160 -0.08 -5.54 4.36
N GLN A 161 -0.06 -6.86 4.56
CA GLN A 161 0.81 -7.47 5.55
C GLN A 161 2.29 -7.17 5.21
N VAL A 162 3.11 -7.12 6.26
CA VAL A 162 4.55 -6.97 6.11
C VAL A 162 5.17 -8.34 5.82
N HIS A 163 5.98 -8.42 4.78
CA HIS A 163 6.80 -9.58 4.46
C HIS A 163 8.19 -9.41 5.06
N TYR A 164 8.72 -10.48 5.64
CA TYR A 164 10.08 -10.59 6.14
C TYR A 164 10.82 -11.64 5.33
N ILE A 165 11.83 -11.23 4.57
CA ILE A 165 12.60 -12.08 3.69
C ILE A 165 14.04 -12.11 4.21
N THR A 166 14.57 -13.29 4.50
CA THR A 166 15.96 -13.45 4.93
C THR A 166 16.85 -13.72 3.73
N LEU A 167 17.85 -12.88 3.52
CA LEU A 167 18.88 -13.02 2.50
C LEU A 167 20.23 -13.27 3.17
N LEU A 168 20.99 -14.23 2.68
CA LEU A 168 22.34 -14.47 3.14
C LEU A 168 23.35 -13.83 2.16
N LYS A 169 24.13 -12.85 2.63
CA LYS A 169 25.28 -12.35 1.89
C LYS A 169 26.49 -13.25 2.13
N ALA A 170 27.13 -13.68 1.05
CA ALA A 170 28.36 -14.44 1.15
C ALA A 170 29.46 -13.61 1.83
N GLY A 171 29.97 -14.10 2.94
CA GLY A 171 31.13 -13.50 3.63
C GLY A 171 32.42 -14.16 3.21
N GLY A 172 33.54 -13.42 3.27
CA GLY A 172 34.86 -13.98 3.02
C GLY A 172 35.35 -15.01 4.07
N GLY A 173 34.53 -15.25 5.13
CA GLY A 173 34.92 -16.07 6.28
C GLY A 173 34.31 -17.47 6.35
N VAL A 174 33.51 -17.90 5.38
CA VAL A 174 32.84 -19.23 5.42
C VAL A 174 33.83 -20.39 5.29
N THR A 175 35.00 -20.15 4.72
CA THR A 175 36.09 -21.15 4.64
C THR A 175 36.78 -21.43 5.98
N ALA A 176 36.66 -20.59 6.98
CA ALA A 176 37.28 -20.80 8.29
C ALA A 176 36.47 -21.77 9.20
N TYR A 177 35.15 -21.88 9.00
CA TYR A 177 34.32 -22.77 9.82
C TYR A 177 34.40 -24.24 9.41
N ALA A 178 34.69 -24.55 8.16
CA ALA A 178 34.83 -25.93 7.69
C ALA A 178 36.12 -26.63 8.23
N GLY A 179 37.11 -25.86 8.68
CA GLY A 179 38.35 -26.38 9.22
C GLY A 179 38.35 -26.67 10.72
N MET A 180 37.34 -26.21 11.47
CA MET A 180 37.32 -26.33 12.94
C MET A 180 36.50 -27.55 13.46
N MET A 181 35.87 -28.32 12.60
CA MET A 181 35.00 -29.43 13.03
C MET A 181 35.63 -30.79 13.04
N PHE A 182 36.93 -30.92 12.77
CA PHE A 182 37.62 -32.22 12.77
C PHE A 182 39.00 -32.16 13.42
N SER A 183 39.09 -31.76 14.67
CA SER A 183 40.22 -32.09 15.52
C SER A 183 39.72 -32.77 16.80
N HIS A 184 39.72 -34.09 16.79
CA HIS A 184 39.78 -34.94 17.98
C HIS A 184 41.22 -35.23 18.28
#